data_6fd9471f415f1260b8d352330c04975c
#
_entry.id   6fd9471f415f1260b8d352330c04975c
#
_cell.length_a   1.000
_cell.length_b   1.000
_cell.length_c   1.000
_cell.angle_alpha   90.00
_cell.angle_beta   90.00
_cell.angle_gamma   90.00
#
_symmetry.space_group_name_H-M   'P 1'
#
loop_
_entity.id
_entity.type
_entity.pdbx_description
1 polymer ?
#
loop_
_entity_poly.entity_id
_entity_poly.type
_entity_poly.pdbx_seq_one_letter_code
_entity_poly.pdbx_strand_id
1 'polypeptide(L)'
;MKKSDRNQEFKVKEELFPLSLLGICFGVLLLMSGLHMNVIVIINTLNIATWLQPVFPILYWLAVAAGLTLFIRKKMKQTYEEPLHRLAEATQKVAGGDFSVYVPTIHTSDKLDYLDVMILDFDRMVEELGSVETLKTDFVSNVSHEMKTPIAIIRNYAELLEGKNVTDAERMEYAQNIGQAASRLSDLITNILRLNKLENQTIDPEIEVYDLCGQLEECILNYENALDEKELELEVDMDDRAYIQADRSLMELVWNNLISNAVKFTEKGGTIAVRQTASTDYIEVSVSDSGCGMSEASMRHIFDKFYQGDSSHAKEGNGLGLALVRRVLELMNGDITVMSEEGRGSNFTVKLPLPDPGGQNQTDSIRENLQ
;
A
#
# COMPACT_ATOMS: atom_id res chain seq x y z
N MET A 1 -1.14 0.42 11.57
CA MET A 1 -2.45 -0.25 11.78
C MET A 1 -2.20 -1.73 12.07
N LYS A 2 -2.63 -2.22 13.24
CA LYS A 2 -2.23 -3.50 13.82
C LYS A 2 -2.53 -4.71 12.92
N LYS A 3 -1.53 -5.54 12.70
CA LYS A 3 -1.56 -6.89 12.09
C LYS A 3 -2.43 -7.91 12.87
N SER A 4 -3.33 -7.45 13.76
CA SER A 4 -4.06 -8.25 14.75
C SER A 4 -5.44 -8.74 14.30
N ASP A 5 -5.99 -8.28 13.17
CA ASP A 5 -7.33 -8.69 12.73
C ASP A 5 -7.35 -9.70 11.56
N ARG A 6 -6.23 -10.34 11.27
CA ARG A 6 -6.08 -11.24 10.11
C ARG A 6 -6.67 -12.65 10.26
N ASN A 7 -7.19 -13.00 11.43
CA ASN A 7 -7.77 -14.32 11.67
C ASN A 7 -9.21 -14.23 12.21
N GLN A 8 -10.10 -13.53 11.51
CA GLN A 8 -11.48 -13.97 11.55
C GLN A 8 -11.55 -15.26 10.70
N GLU A 9 -11.27 -16.41 11.33
CA GLU A 9 -11.64 -17.71 10.80
C GLU A 9 -13.16 -17.69 10.63
N PHE A 10 -13.60 -17.48 9.38
CA PHE A 10 -15.00 -17.69 9.05
C PHE A 10 -15.33 -19.14 9.42
N LYS A 11 -16.27 -19.36 10.33
CA LYS A 11 -16.82 -20.70 10.61
C LYS A 11 -17.56 -21.14 9.35
N VAL A 12 -16.82 -21.72 8.43
CA VAL A 12 -17.36 -22.26 7.18
C VAL A 12 -18.06 -23.57 7.49
N LYS A 13 -19.28 -23.71 7.02
CA LYS A 13 -19.99 -24.97 7.12
C LYS A 13 -19.39 -25.94 6.09
N GLU A 14 -18.69 -26.98 6.56
CA GLU A 14 -17.96 -27.96 5.73
C GLU A 14 -18.85 -28.86 4.81
N GLU A 15 -20.10 -28.55 4.62
CA GLU A 15 -21.01 -29.36 3.80
C GLU A 15 -20.93 -28.93 2.34
N LEU A 16 -20.12 -29.62 1.54
CA LEU A 16 -20.04 -29.52 0.07
C LEU A 16 -21.40 -29.83 -0.63
N PHE A 17 -22.30 -30.54 0.02
CA PHE A 17 -23.64 -30.87 -0.50
C PHE A 17 -24.67 -30.64 0.62
N PRO A 18 -25.72 -29.84 0.39
CA PRO A 18 -26.70 -29.61 1.45
C PRO A 18 -27.44 -30.93 1.79
N LEU A 19 -27.04 -31.52 2.93
CA LEU A 19 -27.73 -32.73 3.48
C LEU A 19 -29.24 -32.51 3.58
N SER A 20 -29.67 -31.26 3.74
CA SER A 20 -31.08 -30.87 3.69
C SER A 20 -31.74 -31.19 2.36
N LEU A 21 -31.04 -30.99 1.22
CA LEU A 21 -31.58 -31.31 -0.10
C LEU A 21 -31.76 -32.85 -0.27
N LEU A 22 -30.79 -33.63 0.21
CA LEU A 22 -30.84 -35.08 0.24
C LEU A 22 -32.00 -35.57 1.11
N GLY A 23 -32.19 -34.97 2.32
CA GLY A 23 -33.32 -35.23 3.20
C GLY A 23 -34.68 -34.93 2.57
N ILE A 24 -34.78 -33.79 1.88
CA ILE A 24 -36.02 -33.43 1.14
C ILE A 24 -36.29 -34.43 0.01
N CYS A 25 -35.30 -34.77 -0.80
CA CYS A 25 -35.46 -35.77 -1.88
C CYS A 25 -35.88 -37.11 -1.33
N PHE A 26 -35.25 -37.58 -0.27
CA PHE A 26 -35.58 -38.83 0.42
C PHE A 26 -37.01 -38.80 0.97
N GLY A 27 -37.40 -37.71 1.66
CA GLY A 27 -38.76 -37.54 2.19
C GLY A 27 -39.83 -37.54 1.09
N VAL A 28 -39.58 -36.87 -0.02
CA VAL A 28 -40.46 -36.85 -1.22
C VAL A 28 -40.59 -38.23 -1.80
N LEU A 29 -39.50 -38.97 -1.97
CA LEU A 29 -39.53 -40.34 -2.50
C LEU A 29 -40.28 -41.28 -1.57
N LEU A 30 -40.14 -41.16 -0.25
CA LEU A 30 -40.86 -41.98 0.74
C LEU A 30 -42.38 -41.70 0.69
N LEU A 31 -42.75 -40.41 0.63
CA LEU A 31 -44.16 -40.01 0.52
C LEU A 31 -44.77 -40.48 -0.81
N MET A 32 -44.05 -40.35 -1.91
CA MET A 32 -44.49 -40.82 -3.21
C MET A 32 -44.59 -42.37 -3.28
N SER A 33 -43.72 -43.07 -2.54
CA SER A 33 -43.81 -44.53 -2.40
C SER A 33 -45.10 -44.98 -1.68
N GLY A 34 -45.49 -44.23 -0.61
CA GLY A 34 -46.77 -44.46 0.07
C GLY A 34 -47.99 -44.20 -0.84
N LEU A 35 -47.96 -43.13 -1.64
CA LEU A 35 -49.00 -42.84 -2.63
C LEU A 35 -49.07 -43.88 -3.72
N HIS A 36 -47.95 -44.47 -4.13
CA HIS A 36 -47.90 -45.56 -5.11
C HIS A 36 -48.73 -46.79 -4.66
N MET A 37 -48.66 -47.15 -3.38
CA MET A 37 -49.47 -48.24 -2.84
C MET A 37 -50.95 -47.96 -2.99
N ASN A 38 -51.43 -46.73 -2.81
CA ASN A 38 -52.84 -46.38 -3.05
C ASN A 38 -53.18 -46.44 -4.52
N VAL A 39 -52.30 -46.09 -5.45
CA VAL A 39 -52.52 -46.24 -6.92
C VAL A 39 -52.76 -47.75 -7.28
N ILE A 40 -51.96 -48.63 -6.70
CA ILE A 40 -52.15 -50.08 -6.92
C ILE A 40 -53.51 -50.55 -6.40
N VAL A 41 -53.93 -50.11 -5.20
CA VAL A 41 -55.25 -50.47 -4.65
C VAL A 41 -56.38 -49.96 -5.55
N ILE A 42 -56.29 -48.74 -6.07
CA ILE A 42 -57.30 -48.20 -7.02
C ILE A 42 -57.33 -48.94 -8.32
N ILE A 43 -56.20 -49.33 -8.89
CA ILE A 43 -56.12 -50.16 -10.14
C ILE A 43 -56.81 -51.48 -9.94
N ASN A 44 -56.61 -52.14 -8.79
CA ASN A 44 -57.22 -53.41 -8.49
C ASN A 44 -58.76 -53.31 -8.26
N THR A 45 -59.21 -52.17 -7.67
CA THR A 45 -60.67 -51.96 -7.45
C THR A 45 -61.42 -51.60 -8.73
N LEU A 46 -60.78 -50.93 -9.68
CA LEU A 46 -61.39 -50.51 -10.96
C LEU A 46 -61.46 -51.57 -12.01
N ASN A 47 -61.04 -52.84 -11.75
CA ASN A 47 -61.08 -54.00 -12.68
C ASN A 47 -60.47 -53.67 -14.05
N ILE A 48 -59.35 -52.96 -14.07
CA ILE A 48 -58.65 -52.60 -15.31
C ILE A 48 -58.07 -53.87 -15.98
N ALA A 49 -58.11 -53.94 -17.31
CA ALA A 49 -57.51 -55.02 -18.06
C ALA A 49 -56.06 -55.29 -17.62
N THR A 50 -55.74 -56.59 -17.36
CA THR A 50 -54.44 -56.99 -16.75
C THR A 50 -53.20 -56.50 -17.49
N TRP A 51 -53.28 -56.32 -18.81
CA TRP A 51 -52.17 -55.85 -19.64
C TRP A 51 -51.93 -54.32 -19.49
N LEU A 52 -52.88 -53.52 -19.01
CA LEU A 52 -52.79 -52.11 -18.75
C LEU A 52 -52.34 -51.78 -17.32
N GLN A 53 -52.51 -52.74 -16.40
CA GLN A 53 -52.18 -52.49 -14.98
C GLN A 53 -50.73 -52.02 -14.74
N PRO A 54 -49.68 -52.55 -15.43
CA PRO A 54 -48.29 -52.05 -15.19
C PRO A 54 -48.01 -50.67 -15.79
N VAL A 55 -48.84 -50.17 -16.71
CA VAL A 55 -48.65 -48.88 -17.37
C VAL A 55 -48.81 -47.72 -16.37
N PHE A 56 -49.79 -47.81 -15.48
CA PHE A 56 -50.07 -46.72 -14.49
C PHE A 56 -48.93 -46.49 -13.48
N PRO A 57 -48.39 -47.55 -12.85
CA PRO A 57 -47.18 -47.38 -11.99
C PRO A 57 -45.97 -46.84 -12.74
N ILE A 58 -45.73 -47.24 -13.97
CA ILE A 58 -44.64 -46.75 -14.80
C ILE A 58 -44.81 -45.23 -15.08
N LEU A 59 -46.00 -44.82 -15.52
CA LEU A 59 -46.32 -43.39 -15.75
C LEU A 59 -46.21 -42.56 -14.47
N TYR A 60 -46.69 -43.10 -13.34
CA TYR A 60 -46.56 -42.46 -12.04
C TYR A 60 -45.09 -42.19 -11.70
N TRP A 61 -44.22 -43.21 -11.75
CA TRP A 61 -42.81 -43.03 -11.43
C TRP A 61 -42.05 -42.14 -12.43
N LEU A 62 -42.47 -42.17 -13.70
CA LEU A 62 -41.94 -41.28 -14.73
C LEU A 62 -42.30 -39.83 -14.42
N ALA A 63 -43.53 -39.54 -13.97
CA ALA A 63 -43.93 -38.19 -13.54
C ALA A 63 -43.20 -37.74 -12.29
N VAL A 64 -43.01 -38.65 -11.29
CA VAL A 64 -42.24 -38.35 -10.06
C VAL A 64 -40.78 -38.03 -10.39
N ALA A 65 -40.17 -38.88 -11.26
CA ALA A 65 -38.77 -38.66 -11.69
C ALA A 65 -38.60 -37.34 -12.45
N ALA A 66 -39.53 -37.00 -13.36
CA ALA A 66 -39.49 -35.72 -14.07
C ALA A 66 -39.63 -34.53 -13.11
N GLY A 67 -40.61 -34.59 -12.19
CA GLY A 67 -40.81 -33.53 -11.18
C GLY A 67 -39.60 -33.34 -10.28
N LEU A 68 -39.01 -34.43 -9.78
CA LEU A 68 -37.80 -34.37 -8.94
C LEU A 68 -36.60 -33.83 -9.72
N THR A 69 -36.41 -34.22 -10.97
CA THR A 69 -35.33 -33.72 -11.82
C THR A 69 -35.46 -32.21 -12.05
N LEU A 70 -36.67 -31.73 -12.34
CA LEU A 70 -36.94 -30.30 -12.53
C LEU A 70 -36.68 -29.51 -11.23
N PHE A 71 -37.09 -30.05 -10.09
CA PHE A 71 -36.86 -29.46 -8.77
C PHE A 71 -35.35 -29.35 -8.46
N ILE A 72 -34.60 -30.44 -8.61
CA ILE A 72 -33.16 -30.48 -8.40
C ILE A 72 -32.46 -29.50 -9.34
N ARG A 73 -32.79 -29.52 -10.64
CA ARG A 73 -32.22 -28.60 -11.63
C ARG A 73 -32.45 -27.14 -11.25
N LYS A 74 -33.70 -26.79 -10.86
CA LYS A 74 -34.01 -25.42 -10.43
C LYS A 74 -33.18 -25.02 -9.19
N LYS A 75 -33.07 -25.94 -8.21
CA LYS A 75 -32.33 -25.67 -6.98
C LYS A 75 -30.83 -25.53 -7.24
N MET A 76 -30.27 -26.41 -8.05
CA MET A 76 -28.85 -26.34 -8.45
C MET A 76 -28.52 -25.05 -9.21
N LYS A 77 -29.42 -24.65 -10.12
CA LYS A 77 -29.26 -23.39 -10.86
C LYS A 77 -29.16 -22.18 -9.91
N GLN A 78 -30.07 -22.08 -8.95
CA GLN A 78 -30.12 -20.95 -8.00
C GLN A 78 -28.97 -20.98 -7.01
N THR A 79 -28.54 -22.18 -6.56
CA THR A 79 -27.55 -22.29 -5.48
C THR A 79 -26.11 -22.22 -6.00
N TYR A 80 -25.83 -22.68 -7.23
CA TYR A 80 -24.47 -22.77 -7.74
C TYR A 80 -24.27 -22.08 -9.09
N GLU A 81 -25.15 -22.33 -10.08
CA GLU A 81 -24.95 -21.89 -11.46
C GLU A 81 -25.00 -20.33 -11.56
N GLU A 82 -26.04 -19.71 -11.00
CA GLU A 82 -26.22 -18.25 -11.04
C GLU A 82 -25.11 -17.49 -10.28
N PRO A 83 -24.71 -17.88 -9.06
CA PRO A 83 -23.61 -17.22 -8.36
C PRO A 83 -22.26 -17.37 -9.07
N LEU A 84 -21.96 -18.57 -9.58
CA LEU A 84 -20.75 -18.81 -10.37
C LEU A 84 -20.71 -17.98 -11.67
N HIS A 85 -21.88 -17.84 -12.33
CA HIS A 85 -21.98 -16.99 -13.52
C HIS A 85 -21.73 -15.52 -13.19
N ARG A 86 -22.31 -15.00 -12.09
CA ARG A 86 -22.05 -13.62 -11.61
C ARG A 86 -20.59 -13.41 -11.28
N LEU A 87 -19.95 -14.36 -10.60
CA LEU A 87 -18.52 -14.30 -10.29
C LEU A 87 -17.66 -14.30 -11.56
N ALA A 88 -18.02 -15.12 -12.56
CA ALA A 88 -17.33 -15.15 -13.85
C ALA A 88 -17.47 -13.82 -14.62
N GLU A 89 -18.68 -13.23 -14.64
CA GLU A 89 -18.90 -11.91 -15.25
C GLU A 89 -18.13 -10.81 -14.52
N ALA A 90 -18.12 -10.84 -13.17
CA ALA A 90 -17.36 -9.89 -12.36
C ALA A 90 -15.86 -10.02 -12.64
N THR A 91 -15.32 -11.25 -12.69
CA THR A 91 -13.92 -11.50 -13.03
C THR A 91 -13.56 -10.96 -14.42
N GLN A 92 -14.45 -11.08 -15.40
CA GLN A 92 -14.22 -10.54 -16.74
C GLN A 92 -14.18 -9.00 -16.74
N LYS A 93 -15.02 -8.34 -15.94
CA LYS A 93 -14.99 -6.87 -15.77
C LYS A 93 -13.70 -6.41 -15.11
N VAL A 94 -13.28 -7.08 -14.02
CA VAL A 94 -12.02 -6.80 -13.33
C VAL A 94 -10.83 -6.99 -14.28
N ALA A 95 -10.82 -8.03 -15.10
CA ALA A 95 -9.80 -8.22 -16.13
C ALA A 95 -9.80 -7.10 -17.20
N GLY A 96 -10.93 -6.44 -17.42
CA GLY A 96 -11.07 -5.25 -18.25
C GLY A 96 -10.69 -3.92 -17.58
N GLY A 97 -10.28 -3.96 -16.29
CA GLY A 97 -9.89 -2.77 -15.54
C GLY A 97 -11.02 -2.10 -14.75
N ASP A 98 -12.21 -2.71 -14.65
CA ASP A 98 -13.30 -2.22 -13.82
C ASP A 98 -13.22 -2.83 -12.43
N PHE A 99 -12.63 -2.09 -11.48
CA PHE A 99 -12.50 -2.48 -10.08
C PHE A 99 -13.65 -1.98 -9.19
N SER A 100 -14.72 -1.42 -9.77
CA SER A 100 -15.91 -1.01 -9.02
C SER A 100 -16.92 -2.15 -8.80
N VAL A 101 -16.59 -3.35 -9.25
CA VAL A 101 -17.45 -4.52 -9.23
C VAL A 101 -17.51 -5.11 -7.83
N TYR A 102 -18.73 -5.43 -7.39
CA TYR A 102 -19.02 -6.11 -6.13
C TYR A 102 -19.95 -7.30 -6.38
N VAL A 103 -19.67 -8.45 -5.79
CA VAL A 103 -20.50 -9.65 -5.87
C VAL A 103 -21.12 -9.94 -4.50
N PRO A 104 -22.46 -9.82 -4.34
CA PRO A 104 -23.08 -10.08 -3.05
C PRO A 104 -23.00 -11.58 -2.68
N THR A 105 -22.75 -11.87 -1.40
CA THR A 105 -22.80 -13.21 -0.83
C THR A 105 -24.19 -13.80 -0.96
N ILE A 106 -24.26 -15.13 -1.02
CA ILE A 106 -25.53 -15.87 -1.17
C ILE A 106 -26.22 -16.01 0.18
N HIS A 107 -25.43 -16.23 1.23
CA HIS A 107 -25.94 -16.46 2.57
C HIS A 107 -25.59 -15.30 3.51
N THR A 108 -26.32 -15.22 4.61
CA THR A 108 -26.03 -14.24 5.68
C THR A 108 -24.76 -14.62 6.44
N SER A 109 -24.16 -13.65 7.11
CA SER A 109 -22.87 -13.77 7.84
C SER A 109 -22.79 -14.98 8.79
N ASP A 110 -23.92 -15.49 9.28
CA ASP A 110 -23.97 -16.60 10.26
C ASP A 110 -23.92 -17.99 9.58
N LYS A 111 -24.02 -18.09 8.25
CA LYS A 111 -24.18 -19.35 7.51
C LYS A 111 -23.39 -19.39 6.21
N LEU A 112 -22.21 -18.80 6.21
CA LEU A 112 -21.34 -18.77 5.03
C LEU A 112 -20.92 -20.17 4.63
N ASP A 113 -20.95 -20.44 3.33
CA ASP A 113 -20.36 -21.63 2.72
C ASP A 113 -19.05 -21.28 1.99
N TYR A 114 -18.41 -22.30 1.38
CA TYR A 114 -17.16 -22.09 0.64
C TYR A 114 -17.30 -21.12 -0.53
N LEU A 115 -18.47 -21.07 -1.17
CA LEU A 115 -18.72 -20.16 -2.28
C LEU A 115 -18.84 -18.72 -1.80
N ASP A 116 -19.47 -18.49 -0.64
CA ASP A 116 -19.53 -17.17 -0.01
C ASP A 116 -18.14 -16.67 0.39
N VAL A 117 -17.30 -17.56 0.97
CA VAL A 117 -15.91 -17.20 1.30
C VAL A 117 -15.13 -16.84 0.04
N MET A 118 -15.27 -17.61 -1.03
CA MET A 118 -14.61 -17.30 -2.31
C MET A 118 -15.09 -15.97 -2.90
N ILE A 119 -16.36 -15.60 -2.75
CA ILE A 119 -16.88 -14.29 -3.16
C ILE A 119 -16.28 -13.18 -2.31
N LEU A 120 -16.21 -13.34 -0.99
CA LEU A 120 -15.61 -12.34 -0.08
C LEU A 120 -14.12 -12.15 -0.37
N ASP A 121 -13.38 -13.23 -0.61
CA ASP A 121 -11.96 -13.13 -0.97
C ASP A 121 -11.76 -12.46 -2.34
N PHE A 122 -12.66 -12.75 -3.30
CA PHE A 122 -12.68 -12.08 -4.60
C PHE A 122 -12.94 -10.57 -4.46
N ASP A 123 -13.98 -10.17 -3.72
CA ASP A 123 -14.32 -8.75 -3.51
C ASP A 123 -13.17 -8.01 -2.82
N ARG A 124 -12.53 -8.63 -1.83
CA ARG A 124 -11.35 -8.07 -1.18
C ARG A 124 -10.18 -7.90 -2.15
N MET A 125 -9.92 -8.90 -2.98
CA MET A 125 -8.87 -8.80 -4.01
C MET A 125 -9.18 -7.65 -5.00
N VAL A 126 -10.44 -7.47 -5.40
CA VAL A 126 -10.87 -6.38 -6.29
C VAL A 126 -10.65 -5.03 -5.63
N GLU A 127 -11.00 -4.89 -4.34
CA GLU A 127 -10.77 -3.65 -3.57
C GLU A 127 -9.27 -3.32 -3.48
N GLU A 128 -8.42 -4.31 -3.17
CA GLU A 128 -6.97 -4.12 -3.12
C GLU A 128 -6.40 -3.74 -4.50
N LEU A 129 -6.83 -4.39 -5.58
CA LEU A 129 -6.42 -4.04 -6.95
C LEU A 129 -6.89 -2.64 -7.36
N GLY A 130 -8.12 -2.27 -7.03
CA GLY A 130 -8.68 -0.94 -7.29
C GLY A 130 -7.89 0.16 -6.57
N SER A 131 -7.49 -0.07 -5.32
CA SER A 131 -6.66 0.86 -4.56
C SER A 131 -5.28 1.05 -5.20
N VAL A 132 -4.65 -0.03 -5.66
CA VAL A 132 -3.35 0.03 -6.37
C VAL A 132 -3.46 0.81 -7.68
N GLU A 133 -4.51 0.59 -8.48
CA GLU A 133 -4.70 1.30 -9.76
C GLU A 133 -4.99 2.80 -9.54
N THR A 134 -5.77 3.14 -8.50
CA THR A 134 -6.00 4.54 -8.10
C THR A 134 -4.69 5.21 -7.72
N LEU A 135 -3.90 4.58 -6.84
CA LEU A 135 -2.58 5.11 -6.43
C LEU A 135 -1.63 5.30 -7.61
N LYS A 136 -1.64 4.37 -8.58
CA LYS A 136 -0.83 4.48 -9.80
C LYS A 136 -1.28 5.64 -10.69
N THR A 137 -2.58 5.82 -10.85
CA THR A 137 -3.16 6.91 -11.67
C THR A 137 -2.86 8.26 -11.03
N ASP A 138 -3.04 8.39 -9.71
CA ASP A 138 -2.70 9.59 -8.96
C ASP A 138 -1.22 9.90 -9.03
N PHE A 139 -0.36 8.88 -8.94
CA PHE A 139 1.09 9.03 -9.11
C PHE A 139 1.43 9.64 -10.48
N VAL A 140 0.92 9.08 -11.59
CA VAL A 140 1.18 9.59 -12.95
C VAL A 140 0.64 11.01 -13.13
N SER A 141 -0.53 11.31 -12.59
CA SER A 141 -1.13 12.65 -12.61
C SER A 141 -0.25 13.65 -11.88
N ASN A 142 0.17 13.33 -10.65
CA ASN A 142 1.02 14.20 -9.84
C ASN A 142 2.38 14.43 -10.48
N VAL A 143 3.04 13.38 -11.02
CA VAL A 143 4.29 13.52 -11.79
C VAL A 143 4.09 14.51 -12.94
N SER A 144 2.98 14.38 -13.70
CA SER A 144 2.71 15.26 -14.84
C SER A 144 2.52 16.71 -14.41
N HIS A 145 1.86 16.95 -13.27
CA HIS A 145 1.68 18.30 -12.72
C HIS A 145 3.00 18.90 -12.25
N GLU A 146 3.78 18.13 -11.46
CA GLU A 146 5.08 18.59 -10.94
C GLU A 146 6.12 18.83 -12.03
N MET A 147 6.03 18.14 -13.17
CA MET A 147 6.89 18.42 -14.34
C MET A 147 6.43 19.65 -15.14
N LYS A 148 5.13 19.89 -15.27
CA LYS A 148 4.62 21.03 -16.07
C LYS A 148 5.03 22.38 -15.52
N THR A 149 5.06 22.51 -14.19
CA THR A 149 5.38 23.80 -13.52
C THR A 149 6.80 24.29 -13.86
N PRO A 150 7.89 23.52 -13.60
CA PRO A 150 9.23 23.97 -13.96
C PRO A 150 9.43 24.17 -15.47
N ILE A 151 8.82 23.32 -16.30
CA ILE A 151 8.87 23.50 -17.76
C ILE A 151 8.22 24.83 -18.18
N ALA A 152 7.09 25.19 -17.59
CA ALA A 152 6.43 26.47 -17.88
C ALA A 152 7.28 27.67 -17.43
N ILE A 153 7.95 27.57 -16.27
CA ILE A 153 8.88 28.58 -15.77
C ILE A 153 10.04 28.75 -16.75
N ILE A 154 10.70 27.67 -17.14
CA ILE A 154 11.81 27.69 -18.11
C ILE A 154 11.37 28.36 -19.40
N ARG A 155 10.24 27.96 -19.96
CA ARG A 155 9.72 28.53 -21.19
C ARG A 155 9.43 30.02 -21.08
N ASN A 156 8.73 30.44 -20.02
CA ASN A 156 8.36 31.84 -19.82
C ASN A 156 9.59 32.75 -19.69
N TYR A 157 10.60 32.36 -18.90
CA TYR A 157 11.82 33.14 -18.78
C TYR A 157 12.68 33.10 -20.02
N ALA A 158 12.67 31.99 -20.79
CA ALA A 158 13.34 31.94 -22.08
C ALA A 158 12.69 32.91 -23.09
N GLU A 159 11.33 32.98 -23.15
CA GLU A 159 10.60 33.94 -23.98
C GLU A 159 10.91 35.39 -23.55
N LEU A 160 11.03 35.67 -22.27
CA LEU A 160 11.42 37.00 -21.76
C LEU A 160 12.85 37.38 -22.15
N LEU A 161 13.80 36.41 -22.18
CA LEU A 161 15.17 36.61 -22.61
C LEU A 161 15.30 37.01 -24.09
N GLU A 162 14.34 36.61 -24.94
CA GLU A 162 14.30 37.00 -26.37
C GLU A 162 13.85 38.46 -26.58
N GLY A 163 13.40 39.14 -25.53
CA GLY A 163 12.95 40.53 -25.57
C GLY A 163 14.06 41.50 -25.97
N LYS A 164 13.73 42.48 -26.85
CA LYS A 164 14.72 43.43 -27.39
C LYS A 164 15.28 44.44 -26.38
N ASN A 165 14.59 44.69 -25.26
CA ASN A 165 14.93 45.74 -24.31
C ASN A 165 15.25 45.17 -22.91
N VAL A 166 15.76 43.95 -22.81
CA VAL A 166 16.12 43.30 -21.56
C VAL A 166 17.46 43.84 -21.08
N THR A 167 17.52 44.32 -19.88
CA THR A 167 18.76 44.80 -19.21
C THR A 167 19.64 43.61 -18.82
N ASP A 168 20.94 43.85 -18.57
CA ASP A 168 21.88 42.82 -18.18
C ASP A 168 21.48 42.19 -16.80
N ALA A 169 20.93 43.01 -15.89
CA ALA A 169 20.43 42.54 -14.60
C ALA A 169 19.24 41.59 -14.76
N GLU A 170 18.26 41.94 -15.60
CA GLU A 170 17.11 41.10 -15.90
C GLU A 170 17.53 39.80 -16.62
N ARG A 171 18.52 39.86 -17.54
CA ARG A 171 19.09 38.67 -18.18
C ARG A 171 19.68 37.69 -17.17
N MET A 172 20.41 38.21 -16.20
CA MET A 172 21.01 37.41 -15.14
C MET A 172 19.93 36.75 -14.27
N GLU A 173 18.93 37.53 -13.86
CA GLU A 173 17.78 37.04 -13.09
C GLU A 173 17.01 35.94 -13.85
N TYR A 174 16.69 36.16 -15.13
CA TYR A 174 15.96 35.17 -15.94
C TYR A 174 16.79 33.90 -16.13
N ALA A 175 18.10 34.03 -16.37
CA ALA A 175 18.99 32.88 -16.49
C ALA A 175 19.07 32.08 -15.17
N GLN A 176 19.11 32.76 -14.02
CA GLN A 176 19.08 32.12 -12.71
C GLN A 176 17.78 31.35 -12.47
N ASN A 177 16.63 31.97 -12.80
CA ASN A 177 15.33 31.32 -12.65
C ASN A 177 15.19 30.08 -13.55
N ILE A 178 15.72 30.13 -14.78
CA ILE A 178 15.78 28.95 -15.68
C ILE A 178 16.66 27.87 -15.07
N GLY A 179 17.84 28.23 -14.55
CA GLY A 179 18.75 27.30 -13.91
C GLY A 179 18.13 26.59 -12.69
N GLN A 180 17.47 27.35 -11.81
CA GLN A 180 16.76 26.80 -10.67
C GLN A 180 15.61 25.85 -11.06
N ALA A 181 14.80 26.24 -12.07
CA ALA A 181 13.71 25.40 -12.54
C ALA A 181 14.23 24.11 -13.20
N ALA A 182 15.33 24.16 -13.92
CA ALA A 182 15.99 23.00 -14.51
C ALA A 182 16.56 22.05 -13.44
N SER A 183 17.18 22.60 -12.39
CA SER A 183 17.67 21.81 -11.24
C SER A 183 16.51 21.08 -10.55
N ARG A 184 15.41 21.78 -10.25
CA ARG A 184 14.21 21.19 -9.63
C ARG A 184 13.64 20.03 -10.46
N LEU A 185 13.58 20.19 -11.80
CA LEU A 185 13.14 19.14 -12.70
C LEU A 185 14.07 17.93 -12.69
N SER A 186 15.38 18.16 -12.65
CA SER A 186 16.39 17.09 -12.52
C SER A 186 16.24 16.31 -11.23
N ASP A 187 16.05 17.02 -10.11
CA ASP A 187 15.86 16.41 -8.79
C ASP A 187 14.57 15.58 -8.72
N LEU A 188 13.49 16.10 -9.31
CA LEU A 188 12.21 15.37 -9.42
C LEU A 188 12.40 14.06 -10.20
N ILE A 189 13.03 14.12 -11.38
CA ILE A 189 13.30 12.92 -12.21
C ILE A 189 14.16 11.92 -11.44
N THR A 190 15.21 12.37 -10.79
CA THR A 190 16.13 11.54 -10.01
C THR A 190 15.38 10.84 -8.88
N ASN A 191 14.54 11.56 -8.13
CA ASN A 191 13.76 11.00 -7.04
C ASN A 191 12.71 9.99 -7.52
N ILE A 192 12.06 10.24 -8.67
CA ILE A 192 11.13 9.29 -9.30
C ILE A 192 11.87 8.00 -9.70
N LEU A 193 13.04 8.11 -10.33
CA LEU A 193 13.83 6.94 -10.73
C LEU A 193 14.31 6.14 -9.51
N ARG A 194 14.78 6.82 -8.46
CA ARG A 194 15.17 6.19 -7.20
C ARG A 194 13.98 5.45 -6.55
N LEU A 195 12.83 6.12 -6.44
CA LEU A 195 11.63 5.52 -5.86
C LEU A 195 11.17 4.29 -6.66
N ASN A 196 11.13 4.41 -7.99
CA ASN A 196 10.75 3.29 -8.86
C ASN A 196 11.72 2.11 -8.69
N LYS A 197 13.03 2.37 -8.63
CA LYS A 197 14.05 1.34 -8.40
C LYS A 197 13.85 0.65 -7.04
N LEU A 198 13.58 1.41 -5.97
CA LEU A 198 13.35 0.90 -4.62
C LEU A 198 12.03 0.11 -4.47
N GLU A 199 11.02 0.40 -5.29
CA GLU A 199 9.72 -0.28 -5.23
C GLU A 199 9.62 -1.52 -6.10
N ASN A 200 10.15 -1.46 -7.33
CA ASN A 200 9.89 -2.46 -8.37
C ASN A 200 11.06 -3.40 -8.66
N GLN A 201 12.26 -3.08 -8.16
CA GLN A 201 13.41 -3.95 -8.32
C GLN A 201 13.72 -4.63 -6.99
N THR A 202 14.07 -5.91 -7.04
CA THR A 202 14.72 -6.60 -5.93
C THR A 202 16.12 -5.97 -5.79
N ILE A 203 16.18 -4.84 -5.06
CA ILE A 203 17.46 -4.27 -4.68
C ILE A 203 17.99 -5.17 -3.58
N ASP A 204 19.11 -5.84 -3.83
CA ASP A 204 19.93 -6.37 -2.76
C ASP A 204 20.76 -5.19 -2.22
N PRO A 205 20.42 -4.65 -1.02
CA PRO A 205 21.19 -3.55 -0.43
C PRO A 205 22.64 -4.02 -0.19
N GLU A 206 23.60 -3.18 -0.50
CA GLU A 206 24.99 -3.41 -0.18
C GLU A 206 25.23 -3.14 1.31
N ILE A 207 24.92 -4.16 2.13
CA ILE A 207 25.01 -4.05 3.58
C ILE A 207 26.47 -4.09 4.02
N GLU A 208 26.94 -3.02 4.63
CA GLU A 208 28.28 -2.88 5.21
C GLU A 208 28.21 -2.36 6.64
N VAL A 209 29.29 -2.60 7.41
CA VAL A 209 29.43 -2.02 8.75
C VAL A 209 30.21 -0.73 8.61
N TYR A 210 29.62 0.40 9.01
CA TYR A 210 30.26 1.70 8.89
C TYR A 210 29.91 2.63 10.07
N ASP A 211 30.68 3.70 10.22
CA ASP A 211 30.47 4.72 11.24
C ASP A 211 29.33 5.67 10.85
N LEU A 212 28.21 5.55 11.54
CA LEU A 212 27.01 6.38 11.35
C LEU A 212 27.27 7.85 11.70
N CYS A 213 28.02 8.11 12.81
CA CYS A 213 28.28 9.48 13.25
C CYS A 213 29.09 10.23 12.20
N GLY A 214 30.15 9.60 11.65
CA GLY A 214 30.91 10.16 10.54
C GLY A 214 30.04 10.46 9.30
N GLN A 215 29.10 9.58 8.97
CA GLN A 215 28.17 9.85 7.86
C GLN A 215 27.24 11.03 8.15
N LEU A 216 26.71 11.13 9.37
CA LEU A 216 25.84 12.24 9.76
C LEU A 216 26.61 13.58 9.70
N GLU A 217 27.86 13.61 10.15
CA GLU A 217 28.74 14.79 10.05
C GLU A 217 28.95 15.19 8.58
N GLU A 218 29.28 14.25 7.69
CA GLU A 218 29.41 14.48 6.25
C GLU A 218 28.12 15.08 5.66
N CYS A 219 26.95 14.52 6.03
CA CYS A 219 25.66 15.03 5.57
C CYS A 219 25.35 16.43 6.08
N ILE A 220 25.66 16.74 7.35
CA ILE A 220 25.46 18.08 7.95
C ILE A 220 26.34 19.12 7.25
N LEU A 221 27.61 18.82 7.01
CA LEU A 221 28.57 19.71 6.36
C LEU A 221 28.11 20.13 4.95
N ASN A 222 27.38 19.29 4.24
CA ASN A 222 26.81 19.64 2.92
C ASN A 222 25.84 20.82 2.99
N TYR A 223 25.31 21.17 4.17
CA TYR A 223 24.36 22.25 4.37
C TYR A 223 24.96 23.49 5.10
N GLU A 224 26.29 23.49 5.38
CA GLU A 224 26.95 24.57 6.09
C GLU A 224 26.62 25.97 5.52
N ASN A 225 26.74 26.14 4.20
CA ASN A 225 26.42 27.41 3.55
C ASN A 225 24.95 27.84 3.75
N ALA A 226 24.02 26.87 3.71
CA ALA A 226 22.58 27.15 3.89
C ALA A 226 22.25 27.46 5.36
N LEU A 227 22.95 26.85 6.30
CA LEU A 227 22.86 27.15 7.73
C LEU A 227 23.34 28.55 8.01
N ASP A 228 24.49 28.94 7.46
CA ASP A 228 25.09 30.29 7.62
C ASP A 228 24.20 31.36 6.97
N GLU A 229 23.70 31.14 5.74
CA GLU A 229 22.86 32.12 5.04
C GLU A 229 21.55 32.39 5.79
N LYS A 230 20.99 31.39 6.42
CA LYS A 230 19.79 31.51 7.25
C LYS A 230 20.08 31.83 8.73
N GLU A 231 21.36 31.97 9.12
CA GLU A 231 21.77 32.18 10.52
C GLU A 231 21.14 31.15 11.48
N LEU A 232 21.12 29.86 11.08
CA LEU A 232 20.53 28.79 11.88
C LEU A 232 21.51 28.31 12.94
N GLU A 233 21.01 28.11 14.16
CA GLU A 233 21.75 27.45 15.22
C GLU A 233 21.73 25.94 15.06
N LEU A 234 22.89 25.30 15.04
CA LEU A 234 23.04 23.87 14.92
C LEU A 234 23.49 23.25 16.24
N GLU A 235 22.66 22.39 16.82
CA GLU A 235 22.99 21.56 17.98
C GLU A 235 23.29 20.14 17.54
N VAL A 236 24.46 19.61 17.87
CA VAL A 236 24.85 18.22 17.57
C VAL A 236 25.16 17.49 18.86
N ASP A 237 24.44 16.41 19.13
CA ASP A 237 24.59 15.58 20.33
C ASP A 237 24.68 14.11 19.90
N MET A 238 25.90 13.67 19.64
CA MET A 238 26.22 12.33 19.11
C MET A 238 27.47 11.78 19.80
N ASP A 239 27.58 10.46 19.85
CA ASP A 239 28.83 9.80 20.24
C ASP A 239 29.94 10.09 19.22
N ASP A 240 31.22 9.97 19.64
CA ASP A 240 32.34 10.11 18.71
C ASP A 240 32.27 9.12 17.55
N ARG A 241 31.76 7.93 17.79
CA ARG A 241 31.54 6.86 16.79
C ARG A 241 30.38 5.97 17.18
N ALA A 242 29.56 5.61 16.19
CA ALA A 242 28.53 4.61 16.34
C ALA A 242 28.45 3.76 15.07
N TYR A 243 28.63 2.45 15.20
CA TYR A 243 28.64 1.55 14.05
C TYR A 243 27.27 0.92 13.82
N ILE A 244 26.81 0.94 12.57
CA ILE A 244 25.58 0.27 12.12
C ILE A 244 25.91 -0.67 10.96
N GLN A 245 24.99 -1.60 10.69
CA GLN A 245 25.04 -2.49 9.55
C GLN A 245 23.90 -2.16 8.59
N ALA A 246 24.20 -1.39 7.54
CA ALA A 246 23.23 -0.90 6.57
C ALA A 246 23.91 -0.59 5.23
N ASP A 247 23.10 -0.27 4.22
CA ASP A 247 23.61 0.28 2.97
C ASP A 247 23.89 1.79 3.16
N ARG A 248 25.19 2.14 3.14
CA ARG A 248 25.66 3.52 3.39
C ARG A 248 25.04 4.52 2.42
N SER A 249 24.93 4.16 1.14
CA SER A 249 24.41 5.08 0.11
C SER A 249 22.89 5.33 0.24
N LEU A 250 22.13 4.31 0.64
CA LEU A 250 20.72 4.45 0.92
C LEU A 250 20.48 5.24 2.22
N MET A 251 21.30 5.02 3.25
CA MET A 251 21.17 5.77 4.49
C MET A 251 21.59 7.25 4.32
N GLU A 252 22.58 7.55 3.49
CA GLU A 252 22.93 8.94 3.12
C GLU A 252 21.72 9.67 2.52
N LEU A 253 20.91 8.98 1.69
CA LEU A 253 19.69 9.55 1.16
C LEU A 253 18.66 9.86 2.26
N VAL A 254 18.56 9.02 3.29
CA VAL A 254 17.70 9.28 4.46
C VAL A 254 18.12 10.54 5.17
N TRP A 255 19.41 10.65 5.54
CA TRP A 255 19.93 11.79 6.31
C TRP A 255 19.83 13.09 5.53
N ASN A 256 20.22 13.10 4.26
CA ASN A 256 20.09 14.27 3.39
C ASN A 256 18.64 14.75 3.25
N ASN A 257 17.65 13.85 3.15
CA ASN A 257 16.24 14.27 3.10
C ASN A 257 15.77 14.88 4.42
N LEU A 258 16.13 14.32 5.57
CA LEU A 258 15.71 14.84 6.87
C LEU A 258 16.38 16.17 7.18
N ILE A 259 17.69 16.29 6.97
CA ILE A 259 18.46 17.52 7.21
C ILE A 259 18.00 18.62 6.24
N SER A 260 17.85 18.31 4.96
CA SER A 260 17.33 19.26 3.96
C SER A 260 15.95 19.80 4.35
N ASN A 261 15.06 18.95 4.82
CA ASN A 261 13.75 19.38 5.28
C ASN A 261 13.87 20.30 6.51
N ALA A 262 14.70 19.97 7.50
CA ALA A 262 14.94 20.81 8.66
C ALA A 262 15.45 22.20 8.24
N VAL A 263 16.50 22.27 7.41
CA VAL A 263 17.05 23.53 6.88
C VAL A 263 16.01 24.33 6.10
N LYS A 264 15.20 23.66 5.31
CA LYS A 264 14.19 24.28 4.46
C LYS A 264 13.07 24.93 5.26
N PHE A 265 12.51 24.22 6.24
CA PHE A 265 11.32 24.64 6.97
C PHE A 265 11.62 25.49 8.20
N THR A 266 12.88 25.54 8.66
CA THR A 266 13.30 26.44 9.72
C THR A 266 13.44 27.87 9.19
N GLU A 267 12.86 28.83 9.89
CA GLU A 267 12.98 30.23 9.59
C GLU A 267 14.36 30.76 10.03
N LYS A 268 14.76 31.91 9.46
CA LYS A 268 16.02 32.58 9.80
C LYS A 268 16.20 32.81 11.33
N GLY A 269 17.35 32.41 11.86
CA GLY A 269 17.65 32.46 13.28
C GLY A 269 17.02 31.33 14.12
N GLY A 270 16.44 30.32 13.49
CA GLY A 270 15.92 29.14 14.17
C GLY A 270 17.02 28.15 14.52
N THR A 271 16.61 27.01 15.12
CA THR A 271 17.52 25.98 15.62
C THR A 271 17.23 24.65 14.94
N ILE A 272 18.28 23.89 14.58
CA ILE A 272 18.23 22.53 14.14
C ILE A 272 19.04 21.67 15.10
N ALA A 273 18.49 20.56 15.58
CA ALA A 273 19.22 19.64 16.45
C ALA A 273 19.29 18.24 15.84
N VAL A 274 20.50 17.68 15.82
CA VAL A 274 20.75 16.29 15.40
C VAL A 274 21.27 15.53 16.61
N ARG A 275 20.54 14.52 17.05
CA ARG A 275 20.90 13.70 18.20
C ARG A 275 20.94 12.24 17.85
N GLN A 276 21.96 11.54 18.34
CA GLN A 276 22.11 10.10 18.21
C GLN A 276 22.14 9.48 19.60
N THR A 277 21.38 8.40 19.78
CA THR A 277 21.41 7.62 21.02
C THR A 277 21.44 6.13 20.69
N ALA A 278 22.25 5.36 21.41
CA ALA A 278 22.33 3.92 21.25
C ALA A 278 21.70 3.21 22.46
N SER A 279 20.89 2.18 22.16
CA SER A 279 20.35 1.24 23.15
C SER A 279 21.01 -0.13 22.95
N THR A 280 20.59 -1.15 23.69
CA THR A 280 21.11 -2.53 23.53
C THR A 280 20.72 -3.17 22.19
N ASP A 281 19.57 -2.84 21.64
CA ASP A 281 18.98 -3.53 20.50
C ASP A 281 18.85 -2.65 19.24
N TYR A 282 18.97 -1.34 19.41
CA TYR A 282 18.77 -0.37 18.34
C TYR A 282 19.56 0.92 18.57
N ILE A 283 19.76 1.65 17.48
CA ILE A 283 20.26 3.02 17.47
C ILE A 283 19.15 3.95 16.99
N GLU A 284 19.02 5.10 17.63
CA GLU A 284 18.07 6.15 17.25
C GLU A 284 18.83 7.40 16.82
N VAL A 285 18.40 8.00 15.70
CA VAL A 285 18.83 9.32 15.23
C VAL A 285 17.62 10.23 15.14
N SER A 286 17.65 11.34 15.84
CA SER A 286 16.61 12.35 15.75
C SER A 286 17.13 13.61 15.06
N VAL A 287 16.34 14.13 14.11
CA VAL A 287 16.54 15.43 13.48
C VAL A 287 15.35 16.31 13.86
N SER A 288 15.62 17.35 14.65
CA SER A 288 14.61 18.28 15.13
C SER A 288 14.82 19.65 14.50
N ASP A 289 13.75 20.36 14.21
CA ASP A 289 13.73 21.71 13.72
C ASP A 289 12.77 22.60 14.54
N SER A 290 13.06 23.89 14.64
CA SER A 290 12.16 24.89 15.23
C SER A 290 11.32 25.62 14.18
N GLY A 291 11.00 24.95 13.09
CA GLY A 291 10.27 25.51 11.94
C GLY A 291 8.77 25.68 12.15
N CYS A 292 8.03 25.75 11.04
CA CYS A 292 6.58 25.98 11.08
C CYS A 292 5.78 24.82 11.70
N GLY A 293 6.37 23.63 11.83
CA GLY A 293 5.65 22.45 12.31
C GLY A 293 4.55 21.97 11.37
N MET A 294 3.74 21.02 11.85
CA MET A 294 2.69 20.37 11.05
C MET A 294 1.45 20.08 11.89
N SER A 295 0.28 20.15 11.24
CA SER A 295 -0.98 19.72 11.85
C SER A 295 -1.05 18.18 12.00
N GLU A 296 -1.90 17.70 12.90
CA GLU A 296 -2.13 16.25 13.08
C GLU A 296 -2.63 15.58 11.79
N ALA A 297 -3.43 16.30 11.01
CA ALA A 297 -3.91 15.83 9.71
C ALA A 297 -2.75 15.66 8.72
N SER A 298 -1.84 16.64 8.64
CA SER A 298 -0.66 16.57 7.79
C SER A 298 0.28 15.44 8.19
N MET A 299 0.54 15.25 9.48
CA MET A 299 1.43 14.18 9.98
C MET A 299 1.01 12.77 9.54
N ARG A 300 -0.28 12.54 9.30
CA ARG A 300 -0.77 11.23 8.83
C ARG A 300 -0.38 10.92 7.38
N HIS A 301 -0.10 11.97 6.60
CA HIS A 301 0.10 11.88 5.15
C HIS A 301 1.51 12.27 4.68
N ILE A 302 2.39 12.75 5.56
CA ILE A 302 3.71 13.26 5.16
C ILE A 302 4.61 12.22 4.46
N PHE A 303 4.34 10.93 4.66
CA PHE A 303 5.06 9.84 4.01
C PHE A 303 4.38 9.36 2.72
N ASP A 304 3.20 9.92 2.38
CA ASP A 304 2.52 9.62 1.12
C ASP A 304 3.24 10.32 -0.04
N LYS A 305 3.28 9.66 -1.19
CA LYS A 305 3.96 10.19 -2.38
C LYS A 305 3.28 11.47 -2.86
N PHE A 306 4.08 12.49 -3.19
CA PHE A 306 3.64 13.83 -3.63
C PHE A 306 2.81 14.61 -2.60
N TYR A 307 2.72 14.13 -1.37
CA TYR A 307 2.04 14.90 -0.36
C TYR A 307 2.86 16.15 -0.01
N GLN A 308 2.19 17.28 -0.06
CA GLN A 308 2.69 18.57 0.37
C GLN A 308 1.64 19.13 1.33
N GLY A 309 2.04 19.56 2.51
CA GLY A 309 1.14 20.21 3.46
C GLY A 309 0.51 21.48 2.86
N ASP A 310 -0.41 22.12 3.58
CA ASP A 310 -1.20 23.25 3.10
C ASP A 310 -0.40 24.25 2.26
N SER A 311 -0.92 24.58 1.09
CA SER A 311 -0.29 25.36 0.02
C SER A 311 0.11 26.81 0.40
N SER A 312 -0.34 27.32 1.56
CA SER A 312 0.03 28.65 2.07
C SER A 312 1.47 28.73 2.53
N HIS A 313 2.12 27.60 2.80
CA HIS A 313 3.52 27.48 3.21
C HIS A 313 4.33 26.59 2.24
N ALA A 314 3.87 26.39 1.01
CA ALA A 314 4.53 25.55 -0.02
C ALA A 314 5.90 26.11 -0.41
N LYS A 315 6.84 26.06 0.52
CA LYS A 315 8.27 26.20 0.23
C LYS A 315 8.71 24.91 -0.46
N GLU A 316 9.25 25.07 -1.65
CA GLU A 316 9.98 24.17 -2.52
C GLU A 316 10.12 22.69 -2.12
N GLY A 317 9.50 21.77 -2.87
CA GLY A 317 9.70 20.34 -2.73
C GLY A 317 8.72 19.57 -3.60
N ASN A 318 9.05 18.35 -3.96
CA ASN A 318 8.23 17.49 -4.82
C ASN A 318 7.40 16.44 -4.05
N GLY A 319 7.41 16.48 -2.71
CA GLY A 319 6.67 15.52 -1.88
C GLY A 319 7.13 14.05 -1.99
N LEU A 320 8.32 13.80 -2.52
CA LEU A 320 8.87 12.44 -2.66
C LEU A 320 9.93 12.09 -1.62
N GLY A 321 10.54 13.08 -0.97
CA GLY A 321 11.68 12.87 -0.07
C GLY A 321 11.35 11.98 1.12
N LEU A 322 10.25 12.25 1.84
CA LEU A 322 9.85 11.44 3.00
C LEU A 322 9.30 10.06 2.60
N ALA A 323 8.67 9.93 1.41
CA ALA A 323 8.30 8.63 0.88
C ALA A 323 9.52 7.75 0.57
N LEU A 324 10.60 8.36 0.04
CA LEU A 324 11.90 7.68 -0.16
C LEU A 324 12.52 7.27 1.18
N VAL A 325 12.53 8.16 2.18
CA VAL A 325 13.02 7.86 3.54
C VAL A 325 12.32 6.63 4.10
N ARG A 326 10.99 6.61 4.09
CA ARG A 326 10.21 5.47 4.59
C ARG A 326 10.56 4.18 3.86
N ARG A 327 10.68 4.24 2.52
CA ARG A 327 10.99 3.05 1.71
C ARG A 327 12.38 2.50 1.97
N VAL A 328 13.38 3.37 2.12
CA VAL A 328 14.75 2.95 2.48
C VAL A 328 14.76 2.30 3.87
N LEU A 329 14.10 2.90 4.85
CA LEU A 329 14.05 2.34 6.20
C LEU A 329 13.34 0.99 6.25
N GLU A 330 12.25 0.80 5.49
CA GLU A 330 11.61 -0.51 5.33
C GLU A 330 12.59 -1.58 4.81
N LEU A 331 13.46 -1.23 3.85
CA LEU A 331 14.49 -2.14 3.32
C LEU A 331 15.59 -2.44 4.34
N MET A 332 15.89 -1.49 5.22
CA MET A 332 16.89 -1.63 6.29
C MET A 332 16.31 -2.22 7.58
N ASN A 333 15.05 -2.68 7.59
CA ASN A 333 14.33 -3.10 8.79
C ASN A 333 14.32 -2.03 9.90
N GLY A 334 14.40 -0.77 9.51
CA GLY A 334 14.30 0.40 10.38
C GLY A 334 12.87 0.94 10.43
N ASP A 335 12.66 1.92 11.30
CA ASP A 335 11.39 2.63 11.43
C ASP A 335 11.62 4.14 11.56
N ILE A 336 10.60 4.93 11.24
CA ILE A 336 10.61 6.39 11.44
C ILE A 336 9.35 6.85 12.11
N THR A 337 9.51 7.70 13.11
CA THR A 337 8.40 8.36 13.80
C THR A 337 8.56 9.88 13.68
N VAL A 338 7.44 10.60 13.76
CA VAL A 338 7.40 12.05 13.71
C VAL A 338 6.57 12.58 14.87
N MET A 339 7.08 13.63 15.51
CA MET A 339 6.36 14.47 16.45
C MET A 339 6.45 15.91 15.97
N SER A 340 5.33 16.58 15.80
CA SER A 340 5.28 17.95 15.31
C SER A 340 4.08 18.70 15.89
N GLU A 341 4.24 20.00 16.09
CA GLU A 341 3.17 20.91 16.50
C GLU A 341 3.30 22.20 15.69
N GLU A 342 2.18 22.68 15.14
CA GLU A 342 2.17 23.92 14.35
C GLU A 342 2.79 25.10 15.13
N GLY A 343 3.75 25.78 14.51
CA GLY A 343 4.47 26.91 15.08
C GLY A 343 5.57 26.54 16.09
N ARG A 344 5.83 25.26 16.33
CA ARG A 344 6.88 24.79 17.26
C ARG A 344 7.97 23.95 16.61
N GLY A 345 7.74 23.51 15.37
CA GLY A 345 8.69 22.70 14.62
C GLY A 345 8.36 21.22 14.59
N SER A 346 9.31 20.42 14.13
CA SER A 346 9.14 18.98 13.94
C SER A 346 10.35 18.22 14.49
N ASN A 347 10.10 16.98 14.91
CA ASN A 347 11.15 16.04 15.30
C ASN A 347 10.91 14.71 14.58
N PHE A 348 11.84 14.33 13.71
CA PHE A 348 11.86 13.04 13.03
C PHE A 348 12.84 12.12 13.73
N THR A 349 12.39 10.96 14.18
CA THR A 349 13.23 9.98 14.85
C THR A 349 13.30 8.71 14.01
N VAL A 350 14.48 8.39 13.52
CA VAL A 350 14.82 7.16 12.80
C VAL A 350 15.37 6.14 13.78
N LYS A 351 14.86 4.91 13.70
CA LYS A 351 15.26 3.79 14.53
C LYS A 351 15.81 2.67 13.64
N LEU A 352 17.04 2.25 13.89
CA LEU A 352 17.72 1.20 13.15
C LEU A 352 18.11 0.05 14.09
N PRO A 353 17.96 -1.22 13.68
CA PRO A 353 18.44 -2.35 14.46
C PRO A 353 19.95 -2.33 14.53
N LEU A 354 20.50 -2.67 15.69
CA LEU A 354 21.94 -2.92 15.82
C LEU A 354 22.30 -4.29 15.24
N PRO A 355 23.54 -4.47 14.78
CA PRO A 355 24.04 -5.77 14.33
C PRO A 355 23.87 -6.81 15.44
N ASP A 356 23.38 -8.01 15.07
CA ASP A 356 23.22 -9.12 16.02
C ASP A 356 24.59 -9.49 16.64
N PRO A 357 24.73 -9.52 18.00
CA PRO A 357 26.03 -9.84 18.65
C PRO A 357 26.58 -11.23 18.27
N GLY A 358 25.75 -12.10 17.64
CA GLY A 358 26.17 -13.40 17.12
C GLY A 358 27.11 -13.36 15.91
N GLY A 359 27.27 -12.19 15.25
CA GLY A 359 28.21 -11.96 14.14
C GLY A 359 29.60 -11.44 14.56
N GLN A 360 29.88 -11.37 15.85
CA GLN A 360 31.09 -10.75 16.45
C GLN A 360 32.43 -11.27 15.98
N ASN A 361 32.52 -12.41 15.28
CA ASN A 361 33.80 -12.92 14.75
C ASN A 361 34.41 -12.03 13.63
N GLN A 362 33.68 -11.07 13.07
CA GLN A 362 34.24 -10.11 12.09
C GLN A 362 34.54 -8.74 12.69
N THR A 363 33.83 -8.32 13.74
CA THR A 363 34.02 -6.99 14.37
C THR A 363 35.28 -6.93 15.24
N ASP A 364 35.67 -8.02 15.90
CA ASP A 364 36.90 -8.07 16.71
C ASP A 364 38.15 -8.07 15.83
N SER A 365 38.10 -8.63 14.63
CA SER A 365 39.22 -8.56 13.67
C SER A 365 39.41 -7.15 13.08
N ILE A 366 38.35 -6.31 13.05
CA ILE A 366 38.43 -4.91 12.60
C ILE A 366 38.95 -4.03 13.72
N ARG A 367 38.59 -4.30 14.99
CA ARG A 367 39.14 -3.57 16.15
C ARG A 367 40.62 -3.81 16.36
N GLU A 368 41.15 -5.00 16.10
CA GLU A 368 42.57 -5.29 16.19
C GLU A 368 43.43 -4.70 15.05
N ASN A 369 42.86 -4.41 13.88
CA ASN A 369 43.55 -3.80 12.75
C ASN A 369 43.55 -2.25 12.75
N LEU A 370 42.88 -1.61 13.71
CA LEU A 370 42.80 -0.13 13.84
C LEU A 370 43.48 0.42 15.10
N GLN A 371 44.21 -0.44 15.86
CA GLN A 371 45.21 -0.03 16.86
C GLN A 371 46.61 -0.08 16.26
#